data_d35f82a1012cd331f85993af1ea5cb0e
#
_entry.id   d35f82a1012cd331f85993af1ea5cb0e
#
_cell.length_a   1.000
_cell.length_b   1.000
_cell.length_c   1.000
_cell.angle_alpha   90.00
_cell.angle_beta   90.00
_cell.angle_gamma   90.00
#
_symmetry.space_group_name_H-M   'P 1'
#
loop_
_entity.id
_entity.type
_entity.pdbx_description
1 polymer ?
#
loop_
_entity_poly.entity_id
_entity_poly.type
_entity_poly.pdbx_seq_one_letter_code
_entity_poly.pdbx_strand_id
1 'polypeptide(L)'
;DSCLVGSEMCIRDSLKAQSTVLATGGAGRIYASTTNALINTGDGLGMALRAGYPAQDMEMWQFHPTGIYGAGSLVTEGCRGEGGYLVNKDGERFMERYAPNVKDLAGRDVVARSMVLEILEGRGCGDKNDHIYLKLDHLGAIVLNSKLPGICELSRTFAHVDPIYEPIPVVPTCHYMMGGTPTNINGQAYKRMNNEDKLISGLYSAGEAACVSVHGANRLGGNSLLDLVVFGRATGKFIQQEIKSGGGVTPSTSGDIDNALERLNKLNESSSGFDTAEVKKELQECMQNYFGVFRRGEFMKKGLDDLAEIKHKVDNLHLKDKSDAFNTSRVEAIELQNLFEVAEATAISAFERNESRGAHARDDFPDRDDENWLCHSLFDPETKKVSKREVNFQPTQMEAFPPKIRTY
;
A
#
# COMPACT_ATOMS: atom_id res chain seq x y z
N ASP A 1 11.17 -34.66 -3.15
CA ASP A 1 12.54 -34.34 -3.57
C ASP A 1 12.62 -33.70 -4.92
N SER A 2 12.10 -32.51 -5.04
CA SER A 2 12.35 -31.71 -6.22
C SER A 2 13.62 -30.90 -6.01
N CYS A 3 14.74 -31.43 -6.41
CA CYS A 3 15.94 -30.64 -6.58
C CYS A 3 15.75 -29.67 -7.76
N LEU A 4 15.62 -28.40 -7.48
CA LEU A 4 15.68 -27.34 -8.48
C LEU A 4 17.10 -27.29 -9.07
N VAL A 5 17.38 -28.06 -10.08
CA VAL A 5 18.66 -28.04 -10.81
C VAL A 5 18.41 -27.79 -12.28
N GLY A 6 18.80 -26.62 -12.71
CA GLY A 6 19.09 -26.23 -14.10
C GLY A 6 18.07 -26.48 -15.21
N SER A 7 17.71 -27.70 -15.48
CA SER A 7 16.77 -28.04 -16.56
C SER A 7 15.29 -27.96 -16.14
N GLU A 8 15.01 -27.83 -14.86
CA GLU A 8 13.64 -27.86 -14.31
C GLU A 8 13.01 -26.48 -14.17
N MET A 9 13.70 -25.42 -14.54
CA MET A 9 13.15 -24.05 -14.51
C MET A 9 11.94 -23.83 -15.43
N CYS A 10 11.62 -24.78 -16.26
CA CYS A 10 10.45 -24.78 -17.13
C CYS A 10 9.27 -25.58 -16.55
N ILE A 11 9.44 -26.23 -15.39
CA ILE A 11 8.41 -27.05 -14.75
C ILE A 11 7.53 -26.17 -13.88
N ARG A 12 6.23 -26.32 -14.00
CA ARG A 12 5.22 -25.71 -13.14
C ARG A 12 4.72 -26.75 -12.15
N ASP A 13 5.03 -26.54 -10.88
CA ASP A 13 4.66 -27.46 -9.82
C ASP A 13 3.43 -26.99 -9.05
N SER A 14 2.66 -27.95 -8.55
CA SER A 14 1.60 -27.72 -7.58
C SER A 14 2.02 -28.31 -6.24
N LEU A 15 2.21 -27.46 -5.24
CA LEU A 15 2.54 -27.86 -3.87
C LEU A 15 1.26 -27.93 -3.03
N LYS A 16 0.91 -29.12 -2.56
CA LYS A 16 -0.21 -29.33 -1.64
C LYS A 16 0.23 -29.01 -0.21
N ALA A 17 -0.43 -28.06 0.44
CA ALA A 17 -0.17 -27.67 1.82
C ALA A 17 -1.44 -27.68 2.65
N GLN A 18 -1.31 -28.00 3.96
CA GLN A 18 -2.42 -27.90 4.91
C GLN A 18 -2.77 -26.44 5.23
N SER A 19 -1.78 -25.59 5.18
CA SER A 19 -1.92 -24.17 5.49
C SER A 19 -1.11 -23.35 4.50
N THR A 20 -1.74 -22.30 3.95
CA THR A 20 -1.09 -21.32 3.08
C THR A 20 -1.07 -19.98 3.79
N VAL A 21 0.10 -19.34 3.88
CA VAL A 21 0.28 -18.02 4.51
C VAL A 21 0.63 -17.00 3.44
N LEU A 22 -0.19 -15.97 3.30
CA LEU A 22 0.11 -14.81 2.48
C LEU A 22 0.94 -13.82 3.31
N ALA A 23 2.22 -13.69 3.00
CA ALA A 23 3.16 -12.79 3.68
C ALA A 23 3.98 -11.99 2.65
N THR A 24 3.34 -11.54 1.58
CA THR A 24 3.96 -10.94 0.39
C THR A 24 4.23 -9.44 0.54
N GLY A 25 3.91 -8.84 1.70
CA GLY A 25 4.03 -7.41 1.90
C GLY A 25 2.91 -6.61 1.22
N GLY A 26 3.08 -5.30 1.15
CA GLY A 26 2.11 -4.38 0.58
C GLY A 26 2.14 -4.29 -0.94
N ALA A 27 1.41 -3.31 -1.48
CA ALA A 27 1.23 -3.09 -2.91
C ALA A 27 1.49 -1.62 -3.31
N GLY A 28 2.41 -0.93 -2.63
CA GLY A 28 2.63 0.51 -2.87
C GLY A 28 3.07 0.84 -4.30
N ARG A 29 3.46 -0.15 -5.09
CA ARG A 29 3.78 0.02 -6.52
C ARG A 29 2.56 0.29 -7.41
N ILE A 30 1.34 0.34 -6.85
CA ILE A 30 0.18 0.91 -7.57
C ILE A 30 0.30 2.43 -7.79
N TYR A 31 1.17 3.12 -7.03
CA TYR A 31 1.42 4.56 -7.16
C TYR A 31 2.73 4.87 -7.88
N ALA A 32 2.76 5.97 -8.62
CA ALA A 32 3.95 6.44 -9.32
C ALA A 32 5.08 6.84 -8.35
N SER A 33 4.73 7.53 -7.25
CA SER A 33 5.69 7.89 -6.19
C SER A 33 5.48 6.99 -4.97
N THR A 34 6.45 6.12 -4.69
CA THR A 34 6.39 5.18 -3.56
C THR A 34 7.76 4.90 -2.98
N THR A 35 7.81 4.72 -1.64
CA THR A 35 9.01 4.24 -0.93
C THR A 35 9.15 2.72 -0.99
N ASN A 36 8.16 2.02 -1.54
CA ASN A 36 8.13 0.57 -1.57
C ASN A 36 9.13 0.01 -2.60
N ALA A 37 9.73 -1.11 -2.25
CA ALA A 37 10.60 -1.85 -3.17
C ALA A 37 9.86 -2.28 -4.45
N LEU A 38 10.61 -2.56 -5.51
CA LEU A 38 10.04 -2.97 -6.81
C LEU A 38 9.18 -4.23 -6.72
N ILE A 39 9.47 -5.10 -5.75
CA ILE A 39 8.77 -6.36 -5.50
C ILE A 39 7.45 -6.20 -4.73
N ASN A 40 7.09 -5.00 -4.26
CA ASN A 40 5.84 -4.75 -3.54
C ASN A 40 4.67 -4.56 -4.51
N THR A 41 4.34 -5.62 -5.20
CA THR A 41 3.35 -5.68 -6.30
C THR A 41 2.01 -6.25 -5.87
N GLY A 42 1.81 -6.50 -4.56
CA GLY A 42 0.53 -6.94 -4.01
C GLY A 42 0.13 -8.36 -4.40
N ASP A 43 1.10 -9.23 -4.66
CA ASP A 43 0.85 -10.55 -5.25
C ASP A 43 -0.11 -11.41 -4.41
N GLY A 44 0.12 -11.52 -3.11
CA GLY A 44 -0.74 -12.32 -2.23
C GLY A 44 -2.16 -11.77 -2.18
N LEU A 45 -2.32 -10.45 -2.06
CA LEU A 45 -3.63 -9.81 -2.04
C LEU A 45 -4.34 -9.92 -3.40
N GLY A 46 -3.63 -9.68 -4.51
CA GLY A 46 -4.17 -9.83 -5.85
C GLY A 46 -4.62 -11.26 -6.15
N MET A 47 -3.86 -12.27 -5.68
CA MET A 47 -4.26 -13.67 -5.77
C MET A 47 -5.52 -13.95 -4.94
N ALA A 48 -5.61 -13.43 -3.72
CA ALA A 48 -6.79 -13.59 -2.87
C ALA A 48 -8.04 -12.95 -3.50
N LEU A 49 -7.93 -11.74 -4.03
CA LEU A 49 -9.01 -11.04 -4.73
C LEU A 49 -9.52 -11.85 -5.94
N ARG A 50 -8.62 -12.36 -6.79
CA ARG A 50 -9.02 -13.23 -7.91
C ARG A 50 -9.66 -14.55 -7.49
N ALA A 51 -9.32 -15.04 -6.31
CA ALA A 51 -9.96 -16.22 -5.74
C ALA A 51 -11.32 -15.93 -5.08
N GLY A 52 -11.86 -14.71 -5.21
CA GLY A 52 -13.15 -14.31 -4.65
C GLY A 52 -13.09 -13.98 -3.15
N TYR A 53 -11.90 -13.73 -2.58
CA TYR A 53 -11.79 -13.33 -1.18
C TYR A 53 -11.79 -11.80 -1.04
N PRO A 54 -12.44 -11.26 -0.01
CA PRO A 54 -12.56 -9.82 0.17
C PRO A 54 -11.22 -9.18 0.57
N ALA A 55 -11.13 -7.86 0.33
CA ALA A 55 -10.11 -7.01 0.94
C ALA A 55 -10.74 -6.01 1.91
N GLN A 56 -10.04 -5.65 2.98
CA GLN A 56 -10.53 -4.74 4.02
C GLN A 56 -9.71 -3.46 4.06
N ASP A 57 -10.41 -2.32 4.28
CA ASP A 57 -9.83 -0.98 4.49
C ASP A 57 -8.84 -0.54 3.38
N MET A 58 -9.15 -0.90 2.13
CA MET A 58 -8.25 -0.65 0.99
C MET A 58 -8.06 0.82 0.64
N GLU A 59 -8.92 1.71 1.09
CA GLU A 59 -8.79 3.16 0.97
C GLU A 59 -7.74 3.76 1.90
N MET A 60 -7.28 3.01 2.91
CA MET A 60 -6.37 3.49 3.96
C MET A 60 -4.90 3.29 3.55
N TRP A 61 -4.37 4.29 2.83
CA TRP A 61 -2.97 4.34 2.40
C TRP A 61 -2.24 5.46 3.10
N GLN A 62 -1.13 5.14 3.78
CA GLN A 62 -0.28 6.14 4.39
C GLN A 62 0.74 6.67 3.38
N PHE A 63 0.72 7.97 3.17
CA PHE A 63 1.77 8.68 2.45
C PHE A 63 2.81 9.22 3.44
N HIS A 64 4.08 8.93 3.19
CA HIS A 64 5.16 9.53 3.96
C HIS A 64 5.48 10.92 3.39
N PRO A 65 5.56 11.96 4.23
CA PRO A 65 5.79 13.33 3.74
C PRO A 65 7.08 13.48 2.94
N THR A 66 8.14 12.82 3.36
CA THR A 66 9.50 13.09 2.90
C THR A 66 10.09 11.90 2.11
N GLY A 67 9.51 11.60 0.94
CA GLY A 67 10.21 10.82 -0.09
C GLY A 67 11.07 11.75 -0.94
N ILE A 68 12.26 11.33 -1.36
CA ILE A 68 13.12 12.09 -2.26
C ILE A 68 12.38 12.27 -3.59
N TYR A 69 12.24 13.51 -4.04
CA TYR A 69 11.60 13.83 -5.31
C TYR A 69 12.26 13.11 -6.48
N GLY A 70 11.47 12.48 -7.33
CA GLY A 70 11.91 11.72 -8.49
C GLY A 70 12.41 10.30 -8.20
N ALA A 71 12.92 10.04 -6.99
CA ALA A 71 13.48 8.72 -6.62
C ALA A 71 12.55 7.89 -5.71
N GLY A 72 11.67 8.54 -4.94
CA GLY A 72 10.80 7.88 -3.98
C GLY A 72 11.52 7.33 -2.73
N SER A 73 12.84 7.46 -2.63
CA SER A 73 13.62 6.97 -1.49
C SER A 73 13.23 7.70 -0.21
N LEU A 74 13.08 6.93 0.88
CA LEU A 74 12.57 7.45 2.15
C LEU A 74 13.61 8.31 2.88
N VAL A 75 13.29 9.57 3.13
CA VAL A 75 13.97 10.40 4.13
C VAL A 75 13.24 10.27 5.46
N THR A 76 13.87 9.63 6.43
CA THR A 76 13.24 9.28 7.72
C THR A 76 12.65 10.48 8.45
N GLU A 77 11.56 10.23 9.17
CA GLU A 77 10.93 11.21 10.07
C GLU A 77 11.90 11.73 11.15
N GLY A 78 12.94 10.93 11.49
CA GLY A 78 14.01 11.33 12.39
C GLY A 78 14.71 12.63 11.99
N CYS A 79 14.75 12.98 10.69
CA CYS A 79 15.29 14.26 10.22
C CYS A 79 14.55 15.46 10.83
N ARG A 80 13.21 15.38 10.88
CA ARG A 80 12.37 16.40 11.51
C ARG A 80 12.47 16.34 13.03
N GLY A 81 12.64 15.12 13.60
CA GLY A 81 12.90 14.92 15.03
C GLY A 81 14.21 15.52 15.50
N GLU A 82 15.26 15.53 14.67
CA GLU A 82 16.55 16.19 14.97
C GLU A 82 16.52 17.72 14.70
N GLY A 83 15.38 18.27 14.28
CA GLY A 83 15.19 19.71 14.10
C GLY A 83 15.09 20.17 12.64
N GLY A 84 15.04 19.26 11.68
CA GLY A 84 14.76 19.59 10.29
C GLY A 84 13.34 20.12 10.09
N TYR A 85 13.13 20.98 9.09
CA TYR A 85 11.82 21.56 8.80
C TYR A 85 11.59 21.73 7.30
N LEU A 86 10.30 21.82 6.93
CA LEU A 86 9.85 21.94 5.56
C LEU A 86 9.64 23.41 5.18
N VAL A 87 10.07 23.77 3.97
CA VAL A 87 9.85 25.10 3.41
C VAL A 87 9.30 25.04 1.98
N ASN A 88 8.39 25.97 1.66
CA ASN A 88 7.91 26.19 0.31
C ASN A 88 8.90 27.05 -0.51
N LYS A 89 8.56 27.40 -1.76
CA LYS A 89 9.42 28.21 -2.64
C LYS A 89 9.74 29.60 -2.12
N ASP A 90 8.88 30.15 -1.27
CA ASP A 90 9.05 31.49 -0.69
C ASP A 90 9.94 31.43 0.58
N GLY A 91 10.42 30.26 0.97
CA GLY A 91 11.19 30.02 2.17
C GLY A 91 10.36 29.99 3.45
N GLU A 92 9.03 29.99 3.33
CA GLU A 92 8.12 29.91 4.47
C GLU A 92 8.14 28.52 5.09
N ARG A 93 8.28 28.43 6.42
CA ARG A 93 8.06 27.22 7.20
C ARG A 93 6.55 27.01 7.40
N PHE A 94 5.86 26.56 6.35
CA PHE A 94 4.40 26.51 6.25
C PHE A 94 3.73 25.63 7.31
N MET A 95 4.42 24.66 7.89
CA MET A 95 3.86 23.84 8.96
C MET A 95 3.51 24.63 10.22
N GLU A 96 4.08 25.81 10.43
CA GLU A 96 3.68 26.73 11.51
C GLU A 96 2.24 27.26 11.33
N ARG A 97 1.76 27.32 10.08
CA ARG A 97 0.39 27.74 9.74
C ARG A 97 -0.60 26.57 9.83
N TYR A 98 -0.21 25.38 9.39
CA TYR A 98 -1.10 24.21 9.35
C TYR A 98 -1.19 23.46 10.69
N ALA A 99 -0.13 23.45 11.48
CA ALA A 99 -0.06 22.75 12.76
C ALA A 99 0.76 23.57 13.79
N PRO A 100 0.25 24.69 14.28
CA PRO A 100 1.05 25.66 15.05
C PRO A 100 1.68 25.10 16.33
N ASN A 101 1.06 24.10 16.95
CA ASN A 101 1.54 23.52 18.21
C ASN A 101 2.67 22.52 18.01
N VAL A 102 2.59 21.66 16.99
CA VAL A 102 3.53 20.54 16.74
C VAL A 102 4.36 20.72 15.48
N LYS A 103 4.01 21.68 14.63
CA LYS A 103 4.73 22.07 13.41
C LYS A 103 5.10 20.85 12.54
N ASP A 104 6.35 20.73 12.17
CA ASP A 104 6.89 19.65 11.33
C ASP A 104 6.84 18.26 12.01
N LEU A 105 6.53 18.19 13.30
CA LEU A 105 6.32 16.94 14.05
C LEU A 105 4.85 16.50 14.09
N ALA A 106 3.97 17.16 13.34
CA ALA A 106 2.60 16.70 13.15
C ALA A 106 2.56 15.30 12.50
N GLY A 107 1.43 14.61 12.66
CA GLY A 107 1.23 13.28 12.05
C GLY A 107 1.49 13.28 10.56
N ARG A 108 1.98 12.15 10.03
CA ARG A 108 2.39 12.01 8.61
C ARG A 108 1.31 12.44 7.62
N ASP A 109 0.05 12.10 7.90
CA ASP A 109 -1.11 12.48 7.10
C ASP A 109 -1.32 13.99 7.05
N VAL A 110 -1.12 14.68 8.17
CA VAL A 110 -1.24 16.15 8.24
C VAL A 110 -0.12 16.82 7.44
N VAL A 111 1.12 16.41 7.68
CA VAL A 111 2.27 16.98 6.97
C VAL A 111 2.17 16.73 5.46
N ALA A 112 1.84 15.50 5.05
CA ALA A 112 1.68 15.17 3.63
C ALA A 112 0.57 16.00 2.95
N ARG A 113 -0.58 16.19 3.61
CA ARG A 113 -1.65 17.06 3.11
C ARG A 113 -1.21 18.50 2.98
N SER A 114 -0.54 19.04 4.00
CA SER A 114 -0.03 20.42 3.97
C SER A 114 0.95 20.65 2.82
N MET A 115 1.85 19.68 2.56
CA MET A 115 2.77 19.75 1.41
C MET A 115 2.03 19.76 0.07
N VAL A 116 1.02 18.91 -0.09
CA VAL A 116 0.24 18.86 -1.34
C VAL A 116 -0.54 20.17 -1.52
N LEU A 117 -1.10 20.75 -0.46
CA LEU A 117 -1.77 22.06 -0.53
C LEU A 117 -0.80 23.16 -0.99
N GLU A 118 0.42 23.22 -0.45
CA GLU A 118 1.44 24.17 -0.89
C GLU A 118 1.75 24.02 -2.39
N ILE A 119 1.86 22.77 -2.87
CA ILE A 119 2.12 22.47 -4.29
C ILE A 119 0.93 22.91 -5.15
N LEU A 120 -0.30 22.53 -4.79
CA LEU A 120 -1.51 22.84 -5.55
C LEU A 120 -1.81 24.34 -5.62
N GLU A 121 -1.49 25.08 -4.56
CA GLU A 121 -1.65 26.54 -4.51
C GLU A 121 -0.47 27.29 -5.17
N GLY A 122 0.42 26.57 -5.86
CA GLY A 122 1.51 27.11 -6.65
C GLY A 122 2.70 27.62 -5.82
N ARG A 123 2.82 27.18 -4.54
CA ARG A 123 3.97 27.48 -3.67
C ARG A 123 4.97 26.34 -3.59
N GLY A 124 4.86 25.34 -4.46
CA GLY A 124 5.86 24.30 -4.62
C GLY A 124 7.21 24.82 -5.08
N CYS A 125 8.27 24.07 -4.84
CA CYS A 125 9.65 24.38 -5.18
C CYS A 125 10.05 23.81 -6.54
N GLY A 126 11.22 24.25 -7.04
CA GLY A 126 11.78 23.86 -8.32
C GLY A 126 11.06 24.43 -9.54
N ASP A 127 11.56 24.13 -10.73
CA ASP A 127 11.06 24.69 -11.99
C ASP A 127 9.61 24.32 -12.30
N LYS A 128 9.18 23.14 -11.80
CA LYS A 128 7.82 22.62 -12.01
C LYS A 128 6.85 22.97 -10.89
N ASN A 129 7.31 23.54 -9.78
CA ASN A 129 6.54 23.82 -8.57
C ASN A 129 5.84 22.56 -8.01
N ASP A 130 6.48 21.39 -8.05
CA ASP A 130 5.87 20.09 -7.78
C ASP A 130 6.47 19.32 -6.58
N HIS A 131 7.34 19.97 -5.81
CA HIS A 131 7.92 19.40 -4.59
C HIS A 131 8.13 20.48 -3.51
N ILE A 132 8.61 20.08 -2.34
CA ILE A 132 8.90 20.90 -1.17
C ILE A 132 10.37 20.69 -0.79
N TYR A 133 10.97 21.64 -0.09
CA TYR A 133 12.32 21.50 0.43
C TYR A 133 12.33 21.09 1.92
N LEU A 134 13.08 20.05 2.25
CA LEU A 134 13.44 19.71 3.63
C LEU A 134 14.79 20.34 3.97
N LYS A 135 14.81 21.26 4.91
CA LYS A 135 16.02 21.95 5.37
C LYS A 135 16.65 21.24 6.56
N LEU A 136 17.94 20.92 6.42
CA LEU A 136 18.79 20.31 7.44
C LEU A 136 20.10 21.06 7.65
N ASP A 137 20.48 21.94 6.72
CA ASP A 137 21.76 22.70 6.67
C ASP A 137 22.05 23.47 7.97
N HIS A 138 21.01 24.03 8.62
CA HIS A 138 21.12 24.75 9.88
C HIS A 138 21.58 23.89 11.07
N LEU A 139 21.47 22.55 10.98
CA LEU A 139 21.92 21.62 12.03
C LEU A 139 23.45 21.50 12.04
N GLY A 140 24.09 21.80 10.93
CA GLY A 140 25.54 21.74 10.76
C GLY A 140 26.11 20.35 10.53
N ALA A 141 27.31 20.29 9.94
CA ALA A 141 27.96 19.05 9.51
C ALA A 141 28.19 18.04 10.64
N ILE A 142 28.48 18.50 11.85
CA ILE A 142 28.75 17.59 13.01
C ILE A 142 27.48 16.81 13.36
N VAL A 143 26.33 17.46 13.47
CA VAL A 143 25.06 16.80 13.80
C VAL A 143 24.64 15.87 12.66
N LEU A 144 24.66 16.33 11.41
CA LEU A 144 24.28 15.56 10.25
C LEU A 144 25.10 14.28 10.09
N ASN A 145 26.43 14.38 10.18
CA ASN A 145 27.31 13.23 10.04
C ASN A 145 27.21 12.24 11.22
N SER A 146 26.86 12.70 12.42
CA SER A 146 26.75 11.82 13.60
C SER A 146 25.36 11.20 13.76
N LYS A 147 24.29 11.94 13.46
CA LYS A 147 22.91 11.53 13.70
C LYS A 147 22.21 11.00 12.46
N LEU A 148 22.53 11.53 11.29
CA LEU A 148 21.84 11.28 10.02
C LEU A 148 22.79 10.89 8.87
N PRO A 149 23.86 10.08 9.11
CA PRO A 149 24.85 9.77 8.08
C PRO A 149 24.23 9.09 6.85
N GLY A 150 23.31 8.15 7.06
CA GLY A 150 22.60 7.47 5.95
C GLY A 150 21.71 8.41 5.14
N ILE A 151 21.16 9.45 5.75
CA ILE A 151 20.35 10.44 5.03
C ILE A 151 21.25 11.33 4.16
N CYS A 152 22.42 11.70 4.66
CA CYS A 152 23.40 12.46 3.87
C CYS A 152 23.82 11.66 2.62
N GLU A 153 24.06 10.36 2.78
CA GLU A 153 24.41 9.46 1.67
C GLU A 153 23.24 9.33 0.66
N LEU A 154 22.02 9.06 1.15
CA LEU A 154 20.83 8.97 0.31
C LEU A 154 20.58 10.25 -0.48
N SER A 155 20.73 11.41 0.15
CA SER A 155 20.51 12.70 -0.51
C SER A 155 21.54 12.97 -1.61
N ARG A 156 22.81 12.67 -1.35
CA ARG A 156 23.86 12.80 -2.38
C ARG A 156 23.65 11.85 -3.54
N THR A 157 23.22 10.61 -3.25
CA THR A 157 23.02 9.56 -4.26
C THR A 157 21.78 9.80 -5.12
N PHE A 158 20.64 10.09 -4.50
CA PHE A 158 19.34 10.09 -5.18
C PHE A 158 18.76 11.48 -5.45
N ALA A 159 19.11 12.48 -4.66
CA ALA A 159 18.70 13.88 -4.89
C ALA A 159 19.80 14.73 -5.50
N HIS A 160 21.04 14.22 -5.54
CA HIS A 160 22.24 14.94 -6.02
C HIS A 160 22.53 16.22 -5.25
N VAL A 161 22.12 16.28 -3.98
CA VAL A 161 22.37 17.42 -3.09
C VAL A 161 23.09 16.97 -1.83
N ASP A 162 23.97 17.84 -1.29
CA ASP A 162 24.56 17.64 0.03
C ASP A 162 23.75 18.38 1.09
N PRO A 163 23.04 17.67 2.00
CA PRO A 163 22.15 18.29 2.98
C PRO A 163 22.88 19.14 4.02
N ILE A 164 24.23 19.14 4.04
CA ILE A 164 25.03 20.06 4.84
C ILE A 164 24.93 21.50 4.29
N TYR A 165 24.73 21.65 2.98
CA TYR A 165 24.76 22.95 2.29
C TYR A 165 23.46 23.28 1.57
N GLU A 166 22.69 22.26 1.16
CA GLU A 166 21.52 22.43 0.30
C GLU A 166 20.31 21.69 0.85
N PRO A 167 19.07 22.18 0.65
CA PRO A 167 17.89 21.49 1.09
C PRO A 167 17.59 20.26 0.22
N ILE A 168 16.99 19.23 0.82
CA ILE A 168 16.60 18.02 0.11
C ILE A 168 15.23 18.24 -0.55
N PRO A 169 15.09 18.03 -1.88
CA PRO A 169 13.77 18.06 -2.54
C PRO A 169 12.97 16.82 -2.14
N VAL A 170 11.79 17.01 -1.57
CA VAL A 170 10.92 15.96 -1.05
C VAL A 170 9.48 16.14 -1.52
N VAL A 171 8.77 15.01 -1.63
CA VAL A 171 7.36 14.96 -2.03
C VAL A 171 6.63 13.89 -1.22
N PRO A 172 5.34 14.06 -0.91
CA PRO A 172 4.54 13.00 -0.31
C PRO A 172 4.55 11.75 -1.19
N THR A 173 4.93 10.63 -0.60
CA THR A 173 5.23 9.38 -1.30
C THR A 173 4.48 8.23 -0.64
N CYS A 174 3.81 7.39 -1.41
CA CYS A 174 3.11 6.22 -0.89
C CYS A 174 4.07 5.33 -0.10
N HIS A 175 3.68 4.96 1.13
CA HIS A 175 4.59 4.32 2.07
C HIS A 175 4.07 3.02 2.68
N TYR A 176 2.79 2.95 3.08
CA TYR A 176 2.26 1.78 3.79
C TYR A 176 0.77 1.58 3.50
N MET A 177 0.40 0.32 3.27
CA MET A 177 -0.97 -0.13 3.10
C MET A 177 -1.52 -0.61 4.45
N MET A 178 -2.50 0.11 5.04
CA MET A 178 -3.16 -0.34 6.28
C MET A 178 -4.21 -1.40 6.03
N GLY A 179 -4.81 -1.39 4.85
CA GLY A 179 -5.74 -2.41 4.37
C GLY A 179 -5.04 -3.72 3.98
N GLY A 180 -5.81 -4.69 3.50
CA GLY A 180 -5.29 -5.97 3.03
C GLY A 180 -6.28 -7.11 3.18
N THR A 181 -5.79 -8.34 3.15
CA THR A 181 -6.60 -9.54 3.43
C THR A 181 -7.11 -9.48 4.87
N PRO A 182 -8.45 -9.50 5.12
CA PRO A 182 -8.99 -9.43 6.46
C PRO A 182 -8.65 -10.68 7.27
N THR A 183 -8.09 -10.48 8.47
CA THR A 183 -7.69 -11.58 9.36
C THR A 183 -8.13 -11.35 10.79
N ASN A 184 -8.25 -12.45 11.54
CA ASN A 184 -8.32 -12.39 12.99
C ASN A 184 -6.91 -12.29 13.62
N ILE A 185 -6.83 -12.22 14.93
CA ILE A 185 -5.56 -12.09 15.69
C ILE A 185 -4.60 -13.29 15.53
N ASN A 186 -5.08 -14.40 14.99
CA ASN A 186 -4.29 -15.60 14.69
C ASN A 186 -3.86 -15.67 13.23
N GLY A 187 -4.10 -14.60 12.46
CA GLY A 187 -3.78 -14.53 11.03
C GLY A 187 -4.71 -15.33 10.11
N GLN A 188 -5.77 -15.96 10.65
CA GLN A 188 -6.74 -16.70 9.82
C GLN A 188 -7.53 -15.71 8.96
N ALA A 189 -7.53 -15.91 7.65
CA ALA A 189 -8.33 -15.12 6.73
C ALA A 189 -9.82 -15.43 6.90
N TYR A 190 -10.67 -14.44 6.68
CA TYR A 190 -12.12 -14.62 6.71
C TYR A 190 -12.80 -13.93 5.53
N LYS A 191 -14.01 -14.36 5.22
CA LYS A 191 -14.94 -13.68 4.34
C LYS A 191 -16.27 -13.44 5.04
N ARG A 192 -16.95 -12.35 4.65
CA ARG A 192 -18.26 -12.03 5.22
C ARG A 192 -19.36 -12.69 4.40
N MET A 193 -20.19 -13.46 5.08
CA MET A 193 -21.37 -14.14 4.50
C MET A 193 -22.58 -13.91 5.40
N ASN A 194 -23.66 -13.34 4.85
CA ASN A 194 -24.91 -13.08 5.61
C ASN A 194 -24.65 -12.25 6.88
N ASN A 195 -23.78 -11.23 6.80
CA ASN A 195 -23.34 -10.39 7.92
C ASN A 195 -22.51 -11.08 9.01
N GLU A 196 -22.06 -12.31 8.81
CA GLU A 196 -21.18 -13.04 9.70
C GLU A 196 -19.79 -13.25 9.08
N ASP A 197 -18.76 -13.15 9.91
CA ASP A 197 -17.38 -13.41 9.49
C ASP A 197 -17.11 -14.92 9.55
N LYS A 198 -16.91 -15.54 8.39
CA LYS A 198 -16.59 -16.98 8.26
C LYS A 198 -15.12 -17.15 7.95
N LEU A 199 -14.43 -17.90 8.80
CA LEU A 199 -13.03 -18.25 8.61
C LEU A 199 -12.85 -19.11 7.36
N ILE A 200 -11.77 -18.85 6.63
CA ILE A 200 -11.36 -19.63 5.47
C ILE A 200 -10.37 -20.68 5.97
N SER A 201 -10.75 -21.94 5.86
CA SER A 201 -9.90 -23.02 6.34
C SER A 201 -8.59 -23.10 5.56
N GLY A 202 -7.46 -23.17 6.27
CA GLY A 202 -6.14 -23.32 5.69
C GLY A 202 -5.55 -22.05 5.04
N LEU A 203 -6.25 -20.91 5.04
CA LEU A 203 -5.74 -19.64 4.51
C LEU A 203 -5.44 -18.66 5.63
N TYR A 204 -4.23 -18.12 5.60
CA TYR A 204 -3.71 -17.16 6.57
C TYR A 204 -3.06 -15.98 5.87
N SER A 205 -3.02 -14.84 6.54
CA SER A 205 -2.22 -13.70 6.10
C SER A 205 -1.58 -13.00 7.29
N ALA A 206 -0.38 -12.45 7.12
CA ALA A 206 0.34 -11.72 8.16
C ALA A 206 1.20 -10.59 7.57
N GLY A 207 1.47 -9.57 8.37
CA GLY A 207 2.20 -8.38 7.95
C GLY A 207 1.39 -7.49 7.02
N GLU A 208 2.05 -6.68 6.20
CA GLU A 208 1.40 -5.67 5.36
C GLU A 208 0.45 -6.24 4.27
N ALA A 209 0.50 -7.55 4.00
CA ALA A 209 -0.49 -8.22 3.15
C ALA A 209 -1.83 -8.45 3.86
N ALA A 210 -1.86 -8.38 5.19
CA ALA A 210 -3.02 -8.63 6.04
C ALA A 210 -3.63 -7.34 6.59
N CYS A 211 -4.92 -7.38 6.87
CA CYS A 211 -5.60 -6.36 7.64
C CYS A 211 -6.15 -6.96 8.94
N VAL A 212 -5.33 -7.01 9.98
CA VAL A 212 -5.76 -7.40 11.33
C VAL A 212 -6.40 -6.23 12.09
N SER A 213 -6.49 -5.05 11.45
CA SER A 213 -7.07 -3.81 11.95
C SER A 213 -6.26 -3.09 13.04
N VAL A 214 -5.01 -3.49 13.29
CA VAL A 214 -4.17 -2.90 14.36
C VAL A 214 -3.73 -1.46 14.05
N HIS A 215 -3.69 -1.09 12.78
CA HIS A 215 -3.24 0.24 12.34
C HIS A 215 -4.37 1.27 12.22
N GLY A 216 -5.62 0.82 12.15
CA GLY A 216 -6.76 1.69 11.93
C GLY A 216 -6.61 2.52 10.64
N ALA A 217 -7.08 3.75 10.66
CA ALA A 217 -7.06 4.63 9.49
C ALA A 217 -5.70 5.32 9.24
N ASN A 218 -4.73 5.22 10.17
CA ASN A 218 -3.38 5.77 9.97
C ASN A 218 -2.38 5.15 10.95
N ARG A 219 -1.39 4.45 10.41
CA ARG A 219 -0.38 3.72 11.18
C ARG A 219 0.59 4.66 11.90
N LEU A 220 0.90 4.36 13.14
CA LEU A 220 1.98 5.02 13.89
C LEU A 220 3.36 4.58 13.39
N GLY A 221 4.33 5.49 13.44
CA GLY A 221 5.72 5.20 13.07
C GLY A 221 6.28 4.01 13.84
N GLY A 222 6.98 3.10 13.16
CA GLY A 222 7.57 1.89 13.75
C GLY A 222 6.60 0.71 13.95
N ASN A 223 5.29 0.93 14.01
CA ASN A 223 4.32 -0.13 14.30
C ASN A 223 4.23 -1.22 13.22
N SER A 224 4.70 -0.98 11.98
CA SER A 224 4.73 -2.05 10.99
C SER A 224 5.67 -3.19 11.40
N LEU A 225 6.82 -2.88 12.01
CA LEU A 225 7.74 -3.92 12.50
C LEU A 225 7.15 -4.73 13.65
N LEU A 226 6.40 -4.08 14.56
CA LEU A 226 5.69 -4.77 15.63
C LEU A 226 4.60 -5.69 15.09
N ASP A 227 3.83 -5.23 14.11
CA ASP A 227 2.81 -6.02 13.40
C ASP A 227 3.41 -7.30 12.83
N LEU A 228 4.47 -7.19 12.02
CA LEU A 228 5.16 -8.33 11.42
C LEU A 228 5.57 -9.40 12.44
N VAL A 229 6.18 -8.96 13.54
CA VAL A 229 6.70 -9.87 14.59
C VAL A 229 5.56 -10.49 15.39
N VAL A 230 4.59 -9.68 15.83
CA VAL A 230 3.50 -10.15 16.71
C VAL A 230 2.57 -11.09 15.97
N PHE A 231 2.03 -10.65 14.83
CA PHE A 231 1.03 -11.46 14.12
C PHE A 231 1.66 -12.57 13.27
N GLY A 232 2.87 -12.42 12.75
CA GLY A 232 3.60 -13.53 12.14
C GLY A 232 3.86 -14.65 13.14
N ARG A 233 4.27 -14.30 14.38
CA ARG A 233 4.44 -15.30 15.46
C ARG A 233 3.12 -15.93 15.90
N ALA A 234 2.04 -15.15 16.02
CA ALA A 234 0.73 -15.64 16.40
C ALA A 234 0.21 -16.64 15.37
N THR A 235 0.28 -16.31 14.09
CA THR A 235 -0.09 -17.16 12.96
C THR A 235 0.69 -18.48 12.98
N GLY A 236 2.01 -18.44 13.10
CA GLY A 236 2.84 -19.64 13.14
C GLY A 236 2.50 -20.55 14.32
N LYS A 237 2.26 -20.01 15.51
CA LYS A 237 1.85 -20.78 16.68
C LYS A 237 0.47 -21.40 16.51
N PHE A 238 -0.47 -20.65 15.93
CA PHE A 238 -1.82 -21.15 15.69
C PHE A 238 -1.82 -22.28 14.67
N ILE A 239 -1.13 -22.15 13.55
CA ILE A 239 -0.97 -23.22 12.54
C ILE A 239 -0.36 -24.48 13.17
N GLN A 240 0.66 -24.33 14.02
CA GLN A 240 1.27 -25.47 14.73
C GLN A 240 0.26 -26.20 15.60
N GLN A 241 -0.66 -25.50 16.26
CA GLN A 241 -1.72 -26.10 17.08
C GLN A 241 -2.76 -26.82 16.20
N GLU A 242 -3.20 -26.20 15.09
CA GLU A 242 -4.14 -26.82 14.13
C GLU A 242 -3.59 -28.12 13.52
N ILE A 243 -2.34 -28.12 13.11
CA ILE A 243 -1.68 -29.33 12.57
C ILE A 243 -1.68 -30.46 13.60
N LYS A 244 -1.35 -30.14 14.87
CA LYS A 244 -1.33 -31.12 15.96
C LYS A 244 -2.72 -31.68 16.28
N SER A 245 -3.78 -30.90 16.10
CA SER A 245 -5.16 -31.31 16.31
C SER A 245 -5.79 -32.08 15.13
N GLY A 246 -5.01 -32.33 14.08
CA GLY A 246 -5.46 -33.07 12.92
C GLY A 246 -6.32 -32.26 11.96
N GLY A 247 -6.10 -30.94 11.89
CA GLY A 247 -6.77 -30.08 10.95
C GLY A 247 -6.66 -30.59 9.50
N GLY A 248 -7.78 -30.70 8.82
CA GLY A 248 -7.88 -31.31 7.50
C GLY A 248 -7.36 -30.38 6.38
N VAL A 249 -6.77 -31.00 5.36
CA VAL A 249 -6.45 -30.33 4.09
C VAL A 249 -7.72 -30.22 3.27
N THR A 250 -8.02 -29.03 2.75
CA THR A 250 -9.00 -28.91 1.67
C THR A 250 -8.30 -29.30 0.37
N PRO A 251 -8.72 -30.36 -0.31
CA PRO A 251 -8.06 -30.79 -1.54
C PRO A 251 -8.25 -29.74 -2.63
N SER A 252 -7.18 -29.39 -3.34
CA SER A 252 -7.28 -28.64 -4.60
C SER A 252 -7.95 -29.52 -5.66
N THR A 253 -8.79 -28.93 -6.48
CA THR A 253 -9.38 -29.59 -7.65
C THR A 253 -8.46 -29.45 -8.86
N SER A 254 -8.58 -30.35 -9.85
CA SER A 254 -7.85 -30.21 -11.12
C SER A 254 -8.21 -28.91 -11.83
N GLY A 255 -9.47 -28.45 -11.73
CA GLY A 255 -9.93 -27.20 -12.31
C GLY A 255 -9.21 -25.94 -11.76
N ASP A 256 -8.80 -25.94 -10.48
CA ASP A 256 -8.06 -24.81 -9.90
C ASP A 256 -6.67 -24.66 -10.55
N ILE A 257 -6.01 -25.80 -10.83
CA ILE A 257 -4.71 -25.83 -11.50
C ILE A 257 -4.87 -25.41 -12.97
N ASP A 258 -5.88 -25.94 -13.65
CA ASP A 258 -6.16 -25.65 -15.05
C ASP A 258 -6.42 -24.15 -15.26
N ASN A 259 -7.23 -23.51 -14.42
CA ASN A 259 -7.49 -22.06 -14.45
C ASN A 259 -6.21 -21.22 -14.27
N ALA A 260 -5.33 -21.64 -13.34
CA ALA A 260 -4.06 -20.95 -13.14
C ALA A 260 -3.12 -21.08 -14.36
N LEU A 261 -3.09 -22.26 -14.97
CA LEU A 261 -2.30 -22.53 -16.19
C LEU A 261 -2.85 -21.78 -17.41
N GLU A 262 -4.17 -21.74 -17.58
CA GLU A 262 -4.83 -21.00 -18.67
C GLU A 262 -4.45 -19.52 -18.65
N ARG A 263 -4.43 -18.87 -17.48
CA ARG A 263 -3.99 -17.48 -17.33
C ARG A 263 -2.56 -17.27 -17.79
N LEU A 264 -1.65 -18.17 -17.46
CA LEU A 264 -0.26 -18.11 -17.89
C LEU A 264 -0.10 -18.39 -19.39
N ASN A 265 -0.87 -19.36 -19.92
CA ASN A 265 -0.85 -19.70 -21.34
C ASN A 265 -1.36 -18.55 -22.20
N LYS A 266 -2.41 -17.86 -21.77
CA LYS A 266 -2.94 -16.66 -22.45
C LYS A 266 -1.85 -15.61 -22.69
N LEU A 267 -0.98 -15.35 -21.70
CA LEU A 267 0.16 -14.44 -21.86
C LEU A 267 1.19 -14.96 -22.88
N ASN A 268 1.47 -16.27 -22.86
CA ASN A 268 2.45 -16.88 -23.78
C ASN A 268 1.97 -16.91 -25.24
N GLU A 269 0.67 -17.15 -25.46
CA GLU A 269 0.06 -17.30 -26.78
C GLU A 269 -0.30 -15.97 -27.43
N SER A 270 -0.31 -14.87 -26.66
CA SER A 270 -0.65 -13.55 -27.19
C SER A 270 0.28 -13.17 -28.36
N SER A 271 -0.29 -12.85 -29.51
CA SER A 271 0.45 -12.41 -30.72
C SER A 271 0.49 -10.89 -30.86
N SER A 272 -0.41 -10.18 -30.18
CA SER A 272 -0.53 -8.74 -30.17
C SER A 272 -1.18 -8.28 -28.85
N GLY A 273 -1.05 -7.02 -28.53
CA GLY A 273 -1.62 -6.43 -27.31
C GLY A 273 -0.79 -5.26 -26.80
N PHE A 274 -0.95 -4.98 -25.52
CA PHE A 274 -0.37 -3.81 -24.87
C PHE A 274 0.97 -4.16 -24.20
N ASP A 275 1.89 -3.19 -24.18
CA ASP A 275 3.17 -3.32 -23.50
C ASP A 275 3.01 -3.22 -21.98
N THR A 276 3.59 -4.17 -21.24
CA THR A 276 3.47 -4.26 -19.78
C THR A 276 3.97 -3.00 -19.08
N ALA A 277 5.09 -2.44 -19.50
CA ALA A 277 5.69 -1.28 -18.86
C ALA A 277 4.86 0.00 -19.08
N GLU A 278 4.30 0.17 -20.27
CA GLU A 278 3.41 1.29 -20.60
C GLU A 278 2.12 1.22 -19.76
N VAL A 279 1.46 0.05 -19.73
CA VAL A 279 0.22 -0.13 -18.95
C VAL A 279 0.47 0.02 -17.45
N LYS A 280 1.60 -0.47 -16.92
CA LYS A 280 2.00 -0.26 -15.53
C LYS A 280 2.16 1.23 -15.20
N LYS A 281 2.78 1.98 -16.08
CA LYS A 281 2.94 3.43 -15.93
C LYS A 281 1.59 4.14 -15.93
N GLU A 282 0.69 3.82 -16.86
CA GLU A 282 -0.65 4.38 -16.91
C GLU A 282 -1.44 4.10 -15.61
N LEU A 283 -1.37 2.87 -15.08
CA LEU A 283 -1.98 2.50 -13.80
C LEU A 283 -1.43 3.36 -12.66
N GLN A 284 -0.11 3.50 -12.58
CA GLN A 284 0.56 4.26 -11.53
C GLN A 284 0.20 5.75 -11.59
N GLU A 285 0.13 6.34 -12.77
CA GLU A 285 -0.26 7.73 -12.99
C GLU A 285 -1.75 7.94 -12.65
N CYS A 286 -2.64 7.04 -13.05
CA CYS A 286 -4.05 7.07 -12.68
C CYS A 286 -4.23 7.05 -11.16
N MET A 287 -3.59 6.11 -10.47
CA MET A 287 -3.69 6.02 -9.01
C MET A 287 -3.09 7.23 -8.29
N GLN A 288 -1.95 7.74 -8.77
CA GLN A 288 -1.31 8.94 -8.20
C GLN A 288 -2.19 10.18 -8.33
N ASN A 289 -2.80 10.38 -9.50
CA ASN A 289 -3.54 11.58 -9.82
C ASN A 289 -4.93 11.63 -9.19
N TYR A 290 -5.62 10.47 -9.09
CA TYR A 290 -7.02 10.44 -8.66
C TYR A 290 -7.25 9.85 -7.27
N PHE A 291 -6.32 9.01 -6.77
CA PHE A 291 -6.47 8.28 -5.51
C PHE A 291 -5.29 8.50 -4.54
N GLY A 292 -4.53 9.57 -4.74
CA GLY A 292 -3.37 9.95 -3.92
C GLY A 292 -3.74 10.51 -2.53
N VAL A 293 -2.98 11.51 -2.09
CA VAL A 293 -3.14 12.14 -0.75
C VAL A 293 -4.48 12.84 -0.60
N PHE A 294 -4.90 13.61 -1.61
CA PHE A 294 -6.21 14.24 -1.68
C PHE A 294 -7.10 13.54 -2.69
N ARG A 295 -8.37 13.41 -2.30
CA ARG A 295 -9.37 12.70 -3.09
C ARG A 295 -10.63 13.57 -3.20
N ARG A 296 -11.20 13.60 -4.38
CA ARG A 296 -12.43 14.32 -4.69
C ARG A 296 -13.33 13.44 -5.55
N GLY A 297 -14.61 13.32 -5.21
CA GLY A 297 -15.53 12.40 -5.88
C GLY A 297 -15.55 12.53 -7.39
N GLU A 298 -15.55 13.78 -7.91
CA GLU A 298 -15.49 14.06 -9.35
C GLU A 298 -14.24 13.49 -10.04
N PHE A 299 -13.08 13.68 -9.42
CA PHE A 299 -11.80 13.18 -9.96
C PHE A 299 -11.68 11.67 -9.80
N MET A 300 -12.10 11.11 -8.66
CA MET A 300 -12.11 9.67 -8.46
C MET A 300 -13.05 8.95 -9.43
N LYS A 301 -14.21 9.56 -9.77
CA LYS A 301 -15.09 8.99 -10.79
C LYS A 301 -14.39 8.88 -12.14
N LYS A 302 -13.70 9.92 -12.57
CA LYS A 302 -12.87 9.87 -13.78
C LYS A 302 -11.78 8.79 -13.66
N GLY A 303 -11.11 8.71 -12.51
CA GLY A 303 -10.12 7.66 -12.26
C GLY A 303 -10.69 6.24 -12.35
N LEU A 304 -11.93 6.01 -11.93
CA LEU A 304 -12.61 4.73 -12.11
C LEU A 304 -12.90 4.43 -13.60
N ASP A 305 -13.26 5.43 -14.37
CA ASP A 305 -13.46 5.29 -15.83
C ASP A 305 -12.12 4.96 -16.51
N ASP A 306 -11.03 5.66 -16.17
CA ASP A 306 -9.67 5.39 -16.66
C ASP A 306 -9.20 3.98 -16.25
N LEU A 307 -9.50 3.52 -15.01
CA LEU A 307 -9.18 2.16 -14.56
C LEU A 307 -9.92 1.09 -15.37
N ALA A 308 -11.16 1.35 -15.81
CA ALA A 308 -11.89 0.41 -16.67
C ALA A 308 -11.18 0.23 -18.03
N GLU A 309 -10.62 1.31 -18.60
CA GLU A 309 -9.82 1.22 -19.82
C GLU A 309 -8.49 0.49 -19.57
N ILE A 310 -7.82 0.78 -18.46
CA ILE A 310 -6.58 0.09 -18.06
C ILE A 310 -6.84 -1.41 -17.84
N LYS A 311 -8.00 -1.80 -17.27
CA LYS A 311 -8.39 -3.22 -17.14
C LYS A 311 -8.39 -3.94 -18.47
N HIS A 312 -9.00 -3.32 -19.48
CA HIS A 312 -8.98 -3.89 -20.83
C HIS A 312 -7.54 -4.11 -21.35
N LYS A 313 -6.62 -3.18 -21.07
CA LYS A 313 -5.21 -3.32 -21.46
C LYS A 313 -4.50 -4.43 -20.68
N VAL A 314 -4.75 -4.53 -19.35
CA VAL A 314 -4.20 -5.60 -18.49
C VAL A 314 -4.67 -6.99 -18.92
N ASP A 315 -5.92 -7.11 -19.35
CA ASP A 315 -6.47 -8.38 -19.86
C ASP A 315 -5.91 -8.78 -21.23
N ASN A 316 -5.30 -7.84 -21.96
CA ASN A 316 -4.77 -8.02 -23.31
C ASN A 316 -3.29 -7.64 -23.40
N LEU A 317 -2.49 -8.00 -22.41
CA LEU A 317 -1.04 -7.80 -22.42
C LEU A 317 -0.37 -8.68 -23.47
N HIS A 318 0.70 -8.16 -24.06
CA HIS A 318 1.53 -8.88 -25.02
C HIS A 318 2.97 -9.01 -24.53
N LEU A 319 3.46 -10.23 -24.43
CA LEU A 319 4.86 -10.50 -24.12
C LEU A 319 5.68 -10.58 -25.41
N LYS A 320 6.67 -9.69 -25.55
CA LYS A 320 7.66 -9.74 -26.63
C LYS A 320 8.63 -10.89 -26.44
N ASP A 321 9.05 -11.14 -25.21
CA ASP A 321 9.88 -12.28 -24.84
C ASP A 321 9.02 -13.49 -24.52
N LYS A 322 9.17 -14.56 -25.29
CA LYS A 322 8.46 -15.84 -25.13
C LYS A 322 9.37 -16.94 -24.57
N SER A 323 10.59 -16.61 -24.15
CA SER A 323 11.52 -17.57 -23.55
C SER A 323 10.92 -18.21 -22.29
N ASP A 324 11.28 -19.46 -22.02
CA ASP A 324 10.82 -20.17 -20.84
C ASP A 324 11.71 -19.94 -19.62
N ALA A 325 12.99 -19.62 -19.81
CA ALA A 325 13.97 -19.45 -18.76
C ALA A 325 14.21 -17.95 -18.46
N PHE A 326 14.23 -17.57 -17.17
CA PHE A 326 14.51 -16.21 -16.69
C PHE A 326 13.68 -15.10 -17.34
N ASN A 327 12.45 -15.38 -17.70
CA ASN A 327 11.57 -14.43 -18.37
C ASN A 327 10.99 -13.41 -17.37
N THR A 328 11.72 -12.32 -17.14
CA THR A 328 11.29 -11.22 -16.24
C THR A 328 10.07 -10.48 -16.80
N SER A 329 9.92 -10.38 -18.12
CA SER A 329 8.75 -9.75 -18.76
C SER A 329 7.46 -10.49 -18.42
N ARG A 330 7.51 -11.82 -18.33
CA ARG A 330 6.36 -12.65 -17.91
C ARG A 330 6.02 -12.40 -16.42
N VAL A 331 7.04 -12.32 -15.56
CA VAL A 331 6.85 -12.00 -14.15
C VAL A 331 6.22 -10.63 -13.98
N GLU A 332 6.74 -9.61 -14.66
CA GLU A 332 6.20 -8.24 -14.62
C GLU A 332 4.75 -8.15 -15.11
N ALA A 333 4.37 -8.94 -16.13
CA ALA A 333 2.99 -9.00 -16.60
C ALA A 333 2.05 -9.62 -15.55
N ILE A 334 2.48 -10.67 -14.84
CA ILE A 334 1.71 -11.29 -13.76
C ILE A 334 1.60 -10.34 -12.56
N GLU A 335 2.68 -9.66 -12.20
CA GLU A 335 2.71 -8.64 -11.16
C GLU A 335 1.77 -7.47 -11.49
N LEU A 336 1.73 -7.02 -12.75
CA LEU A 336 0.80 -5.98 -13.18
C LEU A 336 -0.66 -6.40 -13.03
N GLN A 337 -0.99 -7.66 -13.34
CA GLN A 337 -2.33 -8.19 -13.09
C GLN A 337 -2.68 -8.16 -11.59
N ASN A 338 -1.72 -8.48 -10.70
CA ASN A 338 -1.92 -8.41 -9.25
C ASN A 338 -2.07 -6.95 -8.78
N LEU A 339 -1.22 -6.04 -9.25
CA LEU A 339 -1.31 -4.60 -8.95
C LEU A 339 -2.67 -4.03 -9.35
N PHE A 340 -3.19 -4.43 -10.52
CA PHE A 340 -4.48 -3.93 -10.99
C PHE A 340 -5.62 -4.31 -10.04
N GLU A 341 -5.69 -5.57 -9.57
CA GLU A 341 -6.73 -6.01 -8.61
C GLU A 341 -6.69 -5.18 -7.32
N VAL A 342 -5.48 -4.88 -6.82
CA VAL A 342 -5.32 -4.05 -5.61
C VAL A 342 -5.67 -2.59 -5.87
N ALA A 343 -5.31 -2.04 -7.03
CA ALA A 343 -5.63 -0.67 -7.42
C ALA A 343 -7.15 -0.47 -7.57
N GLU A 344 -7.85 -1.42 -8.19
CA GLU A 344 -9.30 -1.39 -8.34
C GLU A 344 -10.00 -1.45 -6.97
N ALA A 345 -9.59 -2.37 -6.10
CA ALA A 345 -10.11 -2.46 -4.73
C ALA A 345 -9.89 -1.16 -3.95
N THR A 346 -8.71 -0.54 -4.08
CA THR A 346 -8.37 0.75 -3.48
C THR A 346 -9.26 1.86 -4.00
N ALA A 347 -9.41 1.96 -5.31
CA ALA A 347 -10.16 3.04 -5.97
C ALA A 347 -11.65 2.99 -5.61
N ILE A 348 -12.26 1.81 -5.68
CA ILE A 348 -13.68 1.62 -5.34
C ILE A 348 -13.91 1.90 -3.85
N SER A 349 -13.07 1.37 -2.95
CA SER A 349 -13.18 1.61 -1.50
C SER A 349 -13.04 3.10 -1.16
N ALA A 350 -12.10 3.80 -1.82
CA ALA A 350 -11.89 5.23 -1.61
C ALA A 350 -13.07 6.08 -2.13
N PHE A 351 -13.67 5.69 -3.24
CA PHE A 351 -14.83 6.39 -3.80
C PHE A 351 -16.08 6.24 -2.92
N GLU A 352 -16.32 5.05 -2.39
CA GLU A 352 -17.49 4.74 -1.57
C GLU A 352 -17.44 5.36 -0.17
N ARG A 353 -16.26 5.56 0.44
CA ARG A 353 -16.14 6.16 1.77
C ARG A 353 -16.29 7.68 1.71
N ASN A 354 -17.42 8.19 2.17
CA ASN A 354 -17.79 9.61 2.11
C ASN A 354 -17.49 10.33 3.44
N GLU A 355 -16.25 10.33 3.87
CA GLU A 355 -15.72 11.06 5.04
C GLU A 355 -14.23 11.30 4.87
N SER A 356 -13.62 12.04 5.78
CA SER A 356 -12.17 12.12 5.96
C SER A 356 -11.76 11.51 7.30
N ARG A 357 -10.89 10.47 7.26
CA ARG A 357 -10.42 9.76 8.47
C ARG A 357 -8.98 9.29 8.29
N GLY A 358 -8.09 9.74 9.15
CA GLY A 358 -6.69 9.32 9.13
C GLY A 358 -6.01 9.62 7.80
N ALA A 359 -5.56 8.59 7.11
CA ALA A 359 -4.90 8.70 5.81
C ALA A 359 -5.88 8.92 4.64
N HIS A 360 -7.16 8.59 4.80
CA HIS A 360 -8.20 8.87 3.81
C HIS A 360 -8.69 10.31 3.94
N ALA A 361 -8.41 11.15 2.96
CA ALA A 361 -8.81 12.57 2.94
C ALA A 361 -9.64 12.88 1.69
N ARG A 362 -10.85 13.37 1.92
CA ARG A 362 -11.84 13.76 0.90
C ARG A 362 -12.07 15.27 0.97
N ASP A 363 -11.80 16.00 -0.13
CA ASP A 363 -12.07 17.43 -0.19
C ASP A 363 -13.56 17.77 -0.16
N ASP A 364 -14.35 16.86 -0.73
CA ASP A 364 -15.83 16.98 -0.81
C ASP A 364 -16.53 16.47 0.47
N PHE A 365 -15.81 15.74 1.35
CA PHE A 365 -16.26 15.29 2.67
C PHE A 365 -15.13 15.49 3.70
N PRO A 366 -14.80 16.73 4.08
CA PRO A 366 -13.60 17.03 4.86
C PRO A 366 -13.67 16.54 6.32
N ASP A 367 -14.87 16.34 6.84
CA ASP A 367 -15.09 15.95 8.22
C ASP A 367 -15.13 14.43 8.40
N ARG A 368 -14.82 14.01 9.65
CA ARG A 368 -14.99 12.63 10.11
C ARG A 368 -16.45 12.38 10.44
N ASP A 369 -17.01 11.30 9.93
CA ASP A 369 -18.40 10.89 10.17
C ASP A 369 -18.43 9.60 11.01
N ASP A 370 -18.48 9.76 12.34
CA ASP A 370 -18.55 8.62 13.27
C ASP A 370 -19.91 7.93 13.32
N GLU A 371 -20.96 8.56 12.82
CA GLU A 371 -22.31 7.98 12.77
C GLU A 371 -22.42 6.93 11.66
N ASN A 372 -21.91 7.25 10.48
CA ASN A 372 -22.06 6.40 9.31
C ASN A 372 -20.80 5.61 8.96
N TRP A 373 -19.59 6.09 9.34
CA TRP A 373 -18.33 5.55 8.88
C TRP A 373 -17.36 5.08 9.97
N LEU A 374 -17.81 4.97 11.25
CA LEU A 374 -17.01 4.30 12.27
C LEU A 374 -17.05 2.79 12.06
N CYS A 375 -16.57 2.34 10.92
CA CYS A 375 -16.61 0.96 10.47
C CYS A 375 -15.42 0.65 9.54
N HIS A 376 -15.15 -0.64 9.37
CA HIS A 376 -14.29 -1.14 8.31
C HIS A 376 -15.03 -1.20 6.98
N SER A 377 -14.31 -0.94 5.89
CA SER A 377 -14.77 -1.18 4.51
C SER A 377 -14.36 -2.57 4.08
N LEU A 378 -15.28 -3.39 3.59
CA LEU A 378 -14.98 -4.68 2.96
C LEU A 378 -15.32 -4.61 1.48
N PHE A 379 -14.31 -4.67 0.63
CA PHE A 379 -14.45 -4.77 -0.81
C PHE A 379 -14.68 -6.23 -1.21
N ASP A 380 -15.73 -6.48 -1.97
CA ASP A 380 -16.06 -7.77 -2.56
C ASP A 380 -15.62 -7.79 -4.04
N PRO A 381 -14.67 -8.66 -4.42
CA PRO A 381 -14.13 -8.67 -5.79
C PRO A 381 -15.11 -9.21 -6.83
N GLU A 382 -16.10 -10.02 -6.45
CA GLU A 382 -17.09 -10.57 -7.39
C GLU A 382 -18.16 -9.55 -7.78
N THR A 383 -18.66 -8.82 -6.78
CA THR A 383 -19.73 -7.83 -6.97
C THR A 383 -19.22 -6.41 -7.20
N LYS A 384 -17.92 -6.16 -6.97
CA LYS A 384 -17.28 -4.84 -6.97
C LYS A 384 -17.96 -3.84 -6.04
N LYS A 385 -18.51 -4.31 -4.92
CA LYS A 385 -19.20 -3.49 -3.91
C LYS A 385 -18.42 -3.45 -2.61
N VAL A 386 -18.62 -2.37 -1.87
CA VAL A 386 -18.08 -2.19 -0.52
C VAL A 386 -19.20 -2.37 0.48
N SER A 387 -19.03 -3.29 1.41
CA SER A 387 -19.89 -3.46 2.59
C SER A 387 -19.20 -2.93 3.84
N LYS A 388 -19.98 -2.70 4.90
CA LYS A 388 -19.48 -2.17 6.18
C LYS A 388 -19.41 -3.29 7.21
N ARG A 389 -18.34 -3.28 8.01
CA ARG A 389 -18.12 -4.15 9.17
C ARG A 389 -17.85 -3.29 10.38
N GLU A 390 -18.51 -3.58 11.50
CA GLU A 390 -18.34 -2.81 12.72
C GLU A 390 -16.91 -2.92 13.29
N VAL A 391 -16.42 -1.83 13.86
CA VAL A 391 -15.17 -1.82 14.62
C VAL A 391 -15.41 -2.45 15.99
N ASN A 392 -14.52 -3.34 16.41
CA ASN A 392 -14.58 -3.95 17.72
C ASN A 392 -14.02 -3.00 18.80
N PHE A 393 -14.90 -2.43 19.62
CA PHE A 393 -14.55 -1.60 20.79
C PHE A 393 -14.56 -2.35 22.12
N GLN A 394 -14.55 -3.68 22.10
CA GLN A 394 -14.58 -4.52 23.31
C GLN A 394 -13.26 -5.32 23.44
N PRO A 395 -12.16 -4.65 23.81
CA PRO A 395 -10.91 -5.35 24.06
C PRO A 395 -11.05 -6.24 25.30
N THR A 396 -10.40 -7.41 25.28
CA THR A 396 -10.52 -8.41 26.36
C THR A 396 -9.64 -8.12 27.58
N GLN A 397 -8.61 -7.27 27.44
CA GLN A 397 -7.57 -7.11 28.48
C GLN A 397 -7.30 -5.67 28.88
N MET A 398 -7.95 -4.69 28.27
CA MET A 398 -7.79 -3.27 28.59
C MET A 398 -9.06 -2.50 28.29
N GLU A 399 -9.17 -1.28 28.80
CA GLU A 399 -10.28 -0.39 28.50
C GLU A 399 -10.23 0.09 27.04
N ALA A 400 -11.40 0.24 26.42
CA ALA A 400 -11.52 0.87 25.12
C ALA A 400 -11.31 2.38 25.21
N PHE A 401 -10.62 2.94 24.24
CA PHE A 401 -10.48 4.40 24.13
C PHE A 401 -11.56 4.93 23.15
N PRO A 402 -12.44 5.83 23.62
CA PRO A 402 -13.43 6.43 22.72
C PRO A 402 -12.74 7.29 21.65
N PRO A 403 -13.33 7.39 20.46
CA PRO A 403 -12.84 8.30 19.43
C PRO A 403 -12.74 9.74 19.96
N LYS A 404 -11.60 10.40 19.71
CA LYS A 404 -11.37 11.80 20.09
C LYS A 404 -11.12 12.65 18.86
N ILE A 405 -11.46 13.92 18.94
CA ILE A 405 -11.06 14.92 17.94
C ILE A 405 -9.55 15.11 18.07
N ARG A 406 -8.84 15.04 16.93
CA ARG A 406 -7.40 15.31 16.88
C ARG A 406 -7.16 16.83 16.99
N THR A 407 -6.22 17.22 17.85
CA THR A 407 -5.74 18.60 17.99
C THR A 407 -4.28 18.68 17.53
N TYR A 408 -3.93 19.70 16.75
CA TYR A 408 -2.60 19.87 16.13
C TYR A 408 -1.91 21.14 16.60
#